data_c3be0ff1501719079f67bb1a00d41ae0
#
_entry.id   c3be0ff1501719079f67bb1a00d41ae0
#
_cell.length_a   1.000
_cell.length_b   1.000
_cell.length_c   1.000
_cell.angle_alpha   90.00
_cell.angle_beta   90.00
_cell.angle_gamma   90.00
#
_symmetry.space_group_name_H-M   'P 1'
#
loop_
_entity.id
_entity.type
_entity.pdbx_description
1 polymer ?
#
loop_
_entity_poly.entity_id
_entity_poly.type
_entity_poly.pdbx_seq_one_letter_code
_entity_poly.pdbx_strand_id
1 'polypeptide(L)'
;ERHLQRFKYSGRWGLQPAHDRLRGEIEAELDAPLPPGVLELDSALEIPAYFASVDIHQHPGGIWSDAIAGYVYERGARSTTPLMQQHKDLHWKFTALVNERRRGSRILDMGCGFGKSTRPFWSENRDAQVTGVDIAAPCLRLAAQDAAAAQARNVRFLQRDCRKTGLPDASHDVVTSTMVIHEMPPPAIRETFAEAMRVLEPGGLMIHLDFIPPEDPFMRFMHFGHGRRNNEPYMEPMVRMDVKKTMRELGFRNVETIDFEEMPGALAARGERWRFPWTVVVGEK
;
A
#
# COMPACT_ATOMS: atom_id res chain seq x y z
N GLU A 1 9.83 -0.81 -20.82
CA GLU A 1 9.27 -0.43 -19.52
C GLU A 1 10.38 0.06 -18.57
N ARG A 2 11.40 -0.75 -18.27
CA ARG A 2 12.51 -0.36 -17.38
C ARG A 2 13.14 0.99 -17.73
N HIS A 3 13.42 1.26 -18.97
CA HIS A 3 13.93 2.56 -19.45
C HIS A 3 12.93 3.68 -19.21
N LEU A 4 11.65 3.45 -19.49
CA LEU A 4 10.59 4.44 -19.28
C LEU A 4 10.46 4.79 -17.79
N GLN A 5 10.54 3.82 -16.89
CA GLN A 5 10.50 4.07 -15.45
C GLN A 5 11.72 4.89 -14.99
N ARG A 6 12.93 4.52 -15.45
CA ARG A 6 14.13 5.32 -15.11
C ARG A 6 14.05 6.74 -15.66
N PHE A 7 13.58 6.92 -16.91
CA PHE A 7 13.38 8.25 -17.49
C PHE A 7 12.32 9.04 -16.73
N LYS A 8 11.24 8.38 -16.32
CA LYS A 8 10.17 9.01 -15.55
C LYS A 8 10.71 9.65 -14.26
N TYR A 9 11.57 8.95 -13.53
CA TYR A 9 12.11 9.46 -12.28
C TYR A 9 13.38 10.28 -12.45
N SER A 10 14.39 9.75 -13.14
CA SER A 10 15.78 10.28 -13.13
C SER A 10 16.21 10.97 -14.42
N GLY A 11 15.40 10.96 -15.49
CA GLY A 11 15.72 11.67 -16.72
C GLY A 11 15.82 13.18 -16.52
N ARG A 12 16.50 13.91 -17.43
CA ARG A 12 16.64 15.37 -17.36
C ARG A 12 15.32 16.11 -17.08
N TRP A 13 14.22 15.59 -17.60
CA TRP A 13 12.86 16.10 -17.43
C TRP A 13 12.02 15.19 -16.53
N GLY A 14 12.67 14.33 -15.77
CA GLY A 14 12.01 13.39 -14.87
C GLY A 14 11.43 14.02 -13.63
N LEU A 15 10.71 13.21 -12.88
CA LEU A 15 10.00 13.67 -11.67
C LEU A 15 10.97 14.17 -10.59
N GLN A 16 12.07 13.44 -10.31
CA GLN A 16 13.03 13.87 -9.30
C GLN A 16 13.62 15.25 -9.61
N PRO A 17 14.24 15.50 -10.78
CA PRO A 17 14.76 16.85 -11.10
C PRO A 17 13.69 17.94 -11.18
N ALA A 18 12.44 17.56 -11.49
CA ALA A 18 11.33 18.53 -11.49
C ALA A 18 10.99 18.98 -10.08
N HIS A 19 10.91 18.03 -9.14
CA HIS A 19 10.61 18.33 -7.73
C HIS A 19 11.81 18.96 -7.01
N ASP A 20 13.05 18.59 -7.38
CA ASP A 20 14.26 19.23 -6.82
C ASP A 20 14.29 20.74 -7.07
N ARG A 21 13.76 21.21 -8.18
CA ARG A 21 13.64 22.66 -8.47
C ARG A 21 12.67 23.39 -7.55
N LEU A 22 11.71 22.67 -6.96
CA LEU A 22 10.68 23.17 -6.05
C LEU A 22 10.91 22.67 -4.62
N ARG A 23 12.08 22.08 -4.35
CA ARG A 23 12.38 21.41 -3.08
C ARG A 23 12.05 22.26 -1.87
N GLY A 24 12.52 23.51 -1.83
CA GLY A 24 12.28 24.39 -0.69
C GLY A 24 10.80 24.70 -0.45
N GLU A 25 10.00 24.79 -1.50
CA GLU A 25 8.56 25.00 -1.40
C GLU A 25 7.86 23.73 -0.88
N ILE A 26 8.25 22.56 -1.41
CA ILE A 26 7.71 21.25 -1.00
C ILE A 26 8.07 20.94 0.46
N GLU A 27 9.31 21.15 0.86
CA GLU A 27 9.77 20.96 2.24
C GLU A 27 9.01 21.89 3.20
N ALA A 28 8.82 23.14 2.84
CA ALA A 28 8.04 24.09 3.65
C ALA A 28 6.56 23.65 3.78
N GLU A 29 5.97 23.10 2.73
CA GLU A 29 4.62 22.55 2.78
C GLU A 29 4.55 21.29 3.68
N LEU A 30 5.52 20.38 3.56
CA LEU A 30 5.59 19.18 4.39
C LEU A 30 5.85 19.48 5.87
N ASP A 31 6.54 20.56 6.17
CA ASP A 31 6.84 21.00 7.54
C ASP A 31 5.75 21.95 8.11
N ALA A 32 4.69 22.22 7.35
CA ALA A 32 3.56 23.00 7.86
C ALA A 32 2.94 22.36 9.09
N PRO A 33 2.49 23.16 10.08
CA PRO A 33 1.92 22.63 11.32
C PRO A 33 0.75 21.67 11.07
N LEU A 34 0.80 20.51 11.71
CA LEU A 34 -0.24 19.50 11.67
C LEU A 34 -1.09 19.53 12.94
N PRO A 35 -2.38 19.13 12.88
CA PRO A 35 -3.16 18.90 14.06
C PRO A 35 -2.49 17.87 14.99
N PRO A 36 -2.57 18.03 16.32
CA PRO A 36 -1.96 17.10 17.26
C PRO A 36 -2.45 15.65 17.04
N GLY A 37 -1.53 14.70 17.05
CA GLY A 37 -1.83 13.26 16.94
C GLY A 37 -2.12 12.74 15.54
N VAL A 38 -2.09 13.57 14.51
CA VAL A 38 -2.28 13.11 13.11
C VAL A 38 -1.06 12.37 12.58
N LEU A 39 0.15 12.74 12.98
CA LEU A 39 1.40 12.14 12.55
C LEU A 39 2.30 11.83 13.73
N GLU A 40 2.85 10.62 13.75
CA GLU A 40 3.90 10.19 14.68
C GLU A 40 5.04 9.56 13.89
N LEU A 41 6.20 10.19 13.89
CA LEU A 41 7.42 9.68 13.26
C LEU A 41 8.32 9.05 14.32
N ASP A 42 9.05 8.00 13.91
CA ASP A 42 10.03 7.31 14.76
C ASP A 42 11.42 7.45 14.14
N SER A 43 12.21 8.38 14.66
CA SER A 43 13.58 8.63 14.18
C SER A 43 14.55 7.48 14.46
N ALA A 44 14.16 6.54 15.31
CA ALA A 44 14.95 5.34 15.63
C ALA A 44 14.54 4.13 14.78
N LEU A 45 13.52 4.24 13.95
CA LEU A 45 13.07 3.13 13.09
C LEU A 45 14.16 2.77 12.07
N GLU A 46 14.68 1.57 12.17
CA GLU A 46 15.58 1.01 11.16
C GLU A 46 14.78 0.53 9.95
N ILE A 47 15.09 1.08 8.77
CA ILE A 47 14.48 0.63 7.52
C ILE A 47 14.92 -0.81 7.23
N PRO A 48 13.99 -1.75 7.00
CA PRO A 48 14.34 -3.14 6.75
C PRO A 48 15.30 -3.30 5.57
N ALA A 49 16.34 -4.12 5.74
CA ALA A 49 17.38 -4.29 4.73
C ALA A 49 16.84 -4.71 3.36
N TYR A 50 15.77 -5.52 3.32
CA TYR A 50 15.14 -5.94 2.08
C TYR A 50 14.51 -4.77 1.31
N PHE A 51 14.04 -3.74 2.02
CA PHE A 51 13.46 -2.54 1.44
C PHE A 51 14.53 -1.50 1.12
N ALA A 52 15.48 -1.27 2.04
CA ALA A 52 16.55 -0.30 1.88
C ALA A 52 17.52 -0.63 0.71
N SER A 53 17.62 -1.91 0.33
CA SER A 53 18.53 -2.35 -0.74
C SER A 53 17.94 -2.26 -2.15
N VAL A 54 16.70 -1.80 -2.29
CA VAL A 54 15.99 -1.82 -3.57
C VAL A 54 15.37 -0.46 -3.88
N ASP A 55 15.72 0.10 -5.02
CA ASP A 55 15.00 1.26 -5.57
C ASP A 55 13.69 0.78 -6.23
N ILE A 56 12.68 0.50 -5.42
CA ILE A 56 11.38 0.02 -5.89
C ILE A 56 10.81 1.01 -6.90
N HIS A 57 10.17 0.50 -7.96
CA HIS A 57 9.65 1.27 -9.09
C HIS A 57 10.73 2.09 -9.83
N GLN A 58 12.02 1.79 -9.66
CA GLN A 58 13.15 2.61 -10.15
C GLN A 58 13.17 4.02 -9.53
N HIS A 59 12.54 4.21 -8.37
CA HIS A 59 12.55 5.48 -7.65
C HIS A 59 13.96 5.70 -7.03
N PRO A 60 14.67 6.78 -7.38
CA PRO A 60 16.05 6.97 -6.94
C PRO A 60 16.18 7.04 -5.42
N GLY A 61 16.99 6.17 -4.83
CA GLY A 61 17.22 6.08 -3.38
C GLY A 61 16.04 5.51 -2.58
N GLY A 62 15.03 4.96 -3.25
CA GLY A 62 13.79 4.49 -2.63
C GLY A 62 12.87 5.61 -2.15
N ILE A 63 11.67 5.27 -1.75
CA ILE A 63 10.62 6.21 -1.33
C ILE A 63 10.79 6.73 0.11
N TRP A 64 11.85 6.34 0.79
CA TRP A 64 12.08 6.58 2.21
C TRP A 64 13.26 7.51 2.51
N SER A 65 14.21 7.64 1.56
CA SER A 65 15.52 8.25 1.83
C SER A 65 15.58 9.77 1.64
N ASP A 66 14.68 10.35 0.85
CA ASP A 66 14.66 11.78 0.53
C ASP A 66 13.41 12.45 1.13
N ALA A 67 13.56 13.63 1.73
CA ALA A 67 12.46 14.37 2.37
C ALA A 67 11.26 14.59 1.44
N ILE A 68 11.49 14.80 0.14
CA ILE A 68 10.43 15.00 -0.86
C ILE A 68 10.01 13.73 -1.61
N ALA A 69 10.55 12.55 -1.22
CA ALA A 69 10.27 11.29 -1.89
C ALA A 69 8.76 10.97 -1.95
N GLY A 70 7.99 11.36 -0.94
CA GLY A 70 6.54 11.19 -0.92
C GLY A 70 5.84 11.87 -2.10
N TYR A 71 6.21 13.10 -2.42
CA TYR A 71 5.71 13.85 -3.58
C TYR A 71 6.11 13.21 -4.91
N VAL A 72 7.38 12.85 -5.03
CA VAL A 72 7.91 12.22 -6.25
C VAL A 72 7.20 10.90 -6.51
N TYR A 73 6.99 10.10 -5.46
CA TYR A 73 6.31 8.81 -5.53
C TYR A 73 4.82 8.97 -5.88
N GLU A 74 4.12 9.86 -5.21
CA GLU A 74 2.71 10.16 -5.48
C GLU A 74 2.50 10.58 -6.94
N ARG A 75 3.33 11.48 -7.45
CA ARG A 75 3.28 11.92 -8.83
C ARG A 75 3.59 10.79 -9.81
N GLY A 76 4.57 9.95 -9.46
CA GLY A 76 4.91 8.75 -10.22
C GLY A 76 3.76 7.75 -10.30
N ALA A 77 3.07 7.52 -9.19
CA ALA A 77 1.90 6.64 -9.14
C ALA A 77 0.74 7.17 -10.01
N ARG A 78 0.47 8.47 -10.01
CA ARG A 78 -0.55 9.09 -10.89
C ARG A 78 -0.27 8.84 -12.37
N SER A 79 0.99 8.84 -12.79
CA SER A 79 1.35 8.63 -14.19
C SER A 79 1.28 7.18 -14.63
N THR A 80 1.30 6.24 -13.70
CA THR A 80 1.27 4.79 -13.98
C THR A 80 -0.15 4.28 -14.21
N THR A 81 -1.14 4.92 -13.62
CA THR A 81 -2.55 4.50 -13.68
C THR A 81 -3.50 5.62 -14.13
N PRO A 82 -3.22 6.31 -15.27
CA PRO A 82 -4.03 7.46 -15.69
C PRO A 82 -5.49 7.10 -15.99
N LEU A 83 -5.77 5.87 -16.43
CA LEU A 83 -7.14 5.41 -16.73
C LEU A 83 -7.98 5.15 -15.47
N MET A 84 -7.35 4.97 -14.32
CA MET A 84 -8.07 4.73 -13.05
C MET A 84 -8.66 6.02 -12.47
N GLN A 85 -8.26 7.19 -12.94
CA GLN A 85 -8.84 8.46 -12.50
C GLN A 85 -10.24 8.72 -13.06
N GLN A 86 -10.60 8.09 -14.17
CA GLN A 86 -11.93 8.23 -14.80
C GLN A 86 -13.00 7.29 -14.19
N HIS A 87 -12.56 6.28 -13.49
CA HIS A 87 -13.43 5.31 -12.82
C HIS A 87 -13.11 5.40 -11.33
N LYS A 88 -14.09 5.57 -10.49
CA LYS A 88 -13.93 5.61 -9.03
C LYS A 88 -12.75 4.74 -8.61
N ASP A 89 -11.70 5.39 -8.14
CA ASP A 89 -10.37 4.85 -7.86
C ASP A 89 -10.46 3.43 -7.28
N LEU A 90 -9.54 2.55 -7.67
CA LEU A 90 -9.38 1.19 -7.14
C LEU A 90 -9.58 1.13 -5.62
N HIS A 91 -8.99 2.08 -4.91
CA HIS A 91 -9.05 2.14 -3.45
C HIS A 91 -10.46 2.41 -2.91
N TRP A 92 -11.27 3.24 -3.59
CA TRP A 92 -12.67 3.46 -3.20
C TRP A 92 -13.52 2.22 -3.38
N LYS A 93 -13.30 1.50 -4.49
CA LYS A 93 -13.98 0.21 -4.73
C LYS A 93 -13.55 -0.85 -3.71
N PHE A 94 -12.26 -0.89 -3.39
CA PHE A 94 -11.75 -1.80 -2.38
C PHE A 94 -12.34 -1.48 -0.99
N THR A 95 -12.39 -0.21 -0.61
CA THR A 95 -13.03 0.22 0.65
C THR A 95 -14.51 -0.14 0.68
N ALA A 96 -15.24 0.00 -0.43
CA ALA A 96 -16.63 -0.45 -0.51
C ALA A 96 -16.77 -1.95 -0.24
N LEU A 97 -15.90 -2.78 -0.87
CA LEU A 97 -15.87 -4.23 -0.61
C LEU A 97 -15.56 -4.55 0.86
N VAL A 98 -14.59 -3.83 1.46
CA VAL A 98 -14.28 -3.98 2.89
C VAL A 98 -15.50 -3.67 3.75
N ASN A 99 -16.17 -2.55 3.49
CA ASN A 99 -17.37 -2.12 4.24
C ASN A 99 -18.57 -3.07 4.08
N GLU A 100 -18.72 -3.71 2.91
CA GLU A 100 -19.71 -4.77 2.68
C GLU A 100 -19.42 -6.00 3.51
N ARG A 101 -18.14 -6.39 3.67
CA ARG A 101 -17.72 -7.53 4.48
C ARG A 101 -17.78 -7.24 5.98
N ARG A 102 -17.22 -6.11 6.37
CA ARG A 102 -17.21 -5.61 7.73
C ARG A 102 -17.00 -4.10 7.75
N ARG A 103 -18.00 -3.37 8.21
CA ARG A 103 -17.84 -1.94 8.48
C ARG A 103 -17.07 -1.76 9.80
N GLY A 104 -15.78 -1.46 9.68
CA GLY A 104 -14.91 -1.33 10.84
C GLY A 104 -15.12 -0.05 11.61
N SER A 105 -14.90 -0.10 12.92
CA SER A 105 -14.84 1.06 13.82
C SER A 105 -13.40 1.44 14.19
N ARG A 106 -12.47 0.51 14.12
CA ARG A 106 -11.01 0.67 14.35
C ARG A 106 -10.26 -0.02 13.22
N ILE A 107 -9.91 0.76 12.21
CA ILE A 107 -9.33 0.26 10.96
C ILE A 107 -7.81 0.53 10.98
N LEU A 108 -7.01 -0.49 10.71
CA LEU A 108 -5.57 -0.39 10.49
C LEU A 108 -5.26 -0.61 9.01
N ASP A 109 -4.62 0.35 8.37
CA ASP A 109 -4.10 0.23 7.01
C ASP A 109 -2.57 0.06 7.05
N MET A 110 -2.09 -1.15 6.74
CA MET A 110 -0.68 -1.54 6.80
C MET A 110 0.01 -1.26 5.46
N GLY A 111 1.11 -0.49 5.48
CA GLY A 111 1.81 -0.04 4.28
C GLY A 111 1.02 1.03 3.53
N CYS A 112 0.52 2.03 4.25
CA CYS A 112 -0.37 3.05 3.71
C CYS A 112 0.30 4.05 2.74
N GLY A 113 1.64 4.06 2.66
CA GLY A 113 2.40 4.99 1.82
C GLY A 113 2.00 6.44 2.06
N PHE A 114 1.69 7.15 0.98
CA PHE A 114 1.20 8.54 1.04
C PHE A 114 -0.32 8.66 1.30
N GLY A 115 -0.93 7.63 1.90
CA GLY A 115 -2.32 7.67 2.38
C GLY A 115 -3.41 7.45 1.32
N LYS A 116 -3.04 7.05 0.11
CA LYS A 116 -4.01 6.85 -0.98
C LYS A 116 -5.01 5.72 -0.68
N SER A 117 -4.55 4.61 -0.09
CA SER A 117 -5.40 3.50 0.36
C SER A 117 -6.21 3.85 1.61
N THR A 118 -5.64 4.67 2.50
CA THR A 118 -6.26 5.07 3.78
C THR A 118 -7.37 6.09 3.59
N ARG A 119 -7.24 6.97 2.59
CA ARG A 119 -8.18 8.09 2.37
C ARG A 119 -9.64 7.67 2.24
N PRO A 120 -10.01 6.65 1.44
CA PRO A 120 -11.39 6.20 1.36
C PRO A 120 -11.96 5.74 2.69
N PHE A 121 -11.15 5.07 3.53
CA PHE A 121 -11.61 4.59 4.83
C PHE A 121 -12.01 5.72 5.77
N TRP A 122 -11.17 6.74 5.97
CA TRP A 122 -11.53 7.85 6.84
C TRP A 122 -12.59 8.77 6.25
N SER A 123 -12.75 8.78 4.92
CA SER A 123 -13.78 9.56 4.23
C SER A 123 -15.17 8.92 4.33
N GLU A 124 -15.26 7.59 4.13
CA GLU A 124 -16.52 6.84 4.10
C GLU A 124 -16.98 6.40 5.52
N ASN A 125 -16.02 6.16 6.42
CA ASN A 125 -16.28 5.68 7.78
C ASN A 125 -15.97 6.78 8.80
N ARG A 126 -16.72 7.88 8.77
CA ARG A 126 -16.43 9.08 9.59
C ARG A 126 -16.44 8.83 11.10
N ASP A 127 -17.17 7.81 11.55
CA ASP A 127 -17.25 7.39 12.95
C ASP A 127 -16.15 6.38 13.34
N ALA A 128 -15.40 5.86 12.36
CA ALA A 128 -14.29 4.95 12.61
C ALA A 128 -13.01 5.71 12.96
N GLN A 129 -12.16 5.08 13.77
CA GLN A 129 -10.76 5.50 13.97
C GLN A 129 -9.90 4.76 12.97
N VAL A 130 -9.22 5.49 12.09
CA VAL A 130 -8.37 4.93 11.06
C VAL A 130 -6.90 5.18 11.44
N THR A 131 -6.08 4.14 11.40
CA THR A 131 -4.64 4.23 11.61
C THR A 131 -3.94 3.74 10.35
N GLY A 132 -3.15 4.61 9.71
CA GLY A 132 -2.22 4.22 8.66
C GLY A 132 -0.83 3.98 9.22
N VAL A 133 -0.17 2.89 8.85
CA VAL A 133 1.23 2.64 9.23
C VAL A 133 2.08 2.43 7.98
N ASP A 134 3.27 3.01 7.98
CA ASP A 134 4.27 2.84 6.91
C ASP A 134 5.68 3.08 7.47
N ILE A 135 6.70 2.59 6.79
CA ILE A 135 8.11 2.83 7.13
C ILE A 135 8.66 4.12 6.51
N ALA A 136 8.03 4.62 5.45
CA ALA A 136 8.50 5.76 4.68
C ALA A 136 8.01 7.09 5.26
N ALA A 137 8.78 7.71 6.14
CA ALA A 137 8.45 9.02 6.74
C ALA A 137 8.05 10.10 5.71
N PRO A 138 8.71 10.25 4.54
CA PRO A 138 8.31 11.23 3.53
C PRO A 138 6.89 11.00 3.00
N CYS A 139 6.49 9.75 2.84
CA CYS A 139 5.13 9.39 2.41
C CYS A 139 4.10 9.72 3.50
N LEU A 140 4.40 9.40 4.75
CA LEU A 140 3.51 9.68 5.88
C LEU A 140 3.33 11.17 6.13
N ARG A 141 4.36 12.00 5.91
CA ARG A 141 4.24 13.46 5.97
C ARG A 141 3.21 13.97 4.97
N LEU A 142 3.29 13.48 3.72
CA LEU A 142 2.32 13.85 2.68
C LEU A 142 0.91 13.36 3.03
N ALA A 143 0.76 12.13 3.50
CA ALA A 143 -0.53 11.58 3.94
C ALA A 143 -1.17 12.43 5.05
N ALA A 144 -0.35 12.87 6.01
CA ALA A 144 -0.80 13.70 7.12
C ALA A 144 -1.21 15.12 6.68
N GLN A 145 -0.47 15.73 5.75
CA GLN A 145 -0.83 17.03 5.18
C GLN A 145 -2.14 16.95 4.38
N ASP A 146 -2.32 15.88 3.58
CA ASP A 146 -3.58 15.63 2.85
C ASP A 146 -4.77 15.47 3.81
N ALA A 147 -4.60 14.73 4.90
CA ALA A 147 -5.64 14.55 5.90
C ALA A 147 -5.97 15.87 6.63
N ALA A 148 -4.95 16.66 6.97
CA ALA A 148 -5.11 17.96 7.60
C ALA A 148 -5.83 18.95 6.68
N ALA A 149 -5.45 19.01 5.40
CA ALA A 149 -6.11 19.83 4.38
C ALA A 149 -7.59 19.45 4.18
N ALA A 150 -7.91 18.17 4.30
CA ALA A 150 -9.28 17.67 4.26
C ALA A 150 -10.03 17.80 5.60
N GLN A 151 -9.39 18.36 6.64
CA GLN A 151 -9.94 18.48 7.99
C GLN A 151 -10.39 17.13 8.59
N ALA A 152 -9.74 16.02 8.21
CA ALA A 152 -10.03 14.70 8.75
C ALA A 152 -9.55 14.61 10.20
N ARG A 153 -10.46 14.22 11.10
CA ARG A 153 -10.20 14.12 12.55
C ARG A 153 -10.17 12.69 13.08
N ASN A 154 -10.47 11.75 12.22
CA ASN A 154 -10.62 10.34 12.54
C ASN A 154 -9.50 9.47 11.93
N VAL A 155 -8.38 10.08 11.56
CA VAL A 155 -7.22 9.39 10.99
C VAL A 155 -5.92 9.84 11.66
N ARG A 156 -5.00 8.92 11.81
CA ARG A 156 -3.61 9.17 12.22
C ARG A 156 -2.66 8.30 11.41
N PHE A 157 -1.43 8.77 11.26
CA PHE A 157 -0.36 8.09 10.55
C PHE A 157 0.84 7.87 11.47
N LEU A 158 1.33 6.63 11.52
CA LEU A 158 2.43 6.23 12.40
C LEU A 158 3.57 5.64 11.56
N GLN A 159 4.79 6.11 11.80
CA GLN A 159 5.95 5.48 11.19
C GLN A 159 6.29 4.18 11.92
N ARG A 160 5.89 3.04 11.34
CA ARG A 160 6.06 1.70 11.92
C ARG A 160 6.34 0.68 10.83
N ASP A 161 7.06 -0.37 11.19
CA ASP A 161 7.18 -1.57 10.37
C ASP A 161 5.91 -2.44 10.52
N CYS A 162 5.31 -2.82 9.39
CA CYS A 162 4.12 -3.69 9.36
C CYS A 162 4.34 -5.04 10.05
N ARG A 163 5.59 -5.49 10.16
CA ARG A 163 5.96 -6.73 10.85
C ARG A 163 5.92 -6.61 12.38
N LYS A 164 5.99 -5.37 12.88
CA LYS A 164 6.00 -5.06 14.32
C LYS A 164 5.50 -3.63 14.52
N THR A 165 4.20 -3.44 14.51
CA THR A 165 3.58 -2.11 14.59
C THR A 165 3.70 -1.46 15.96
N GLY A 166 3.90 -2.25 17.03
CA GLY A 166 3.86 -1.77 18.41
C GLY A 166 2.46 -1.39 18.90
N LEU A 167 1.42 -1.61 18.10
CA LEU A 167 0.04 -1.40 18.51
C LEU A 167 -0.40 -2.47 19.51
N PRO A 168 -1.38 -2.17 20.39
CA PRO A 168 -1.88 -3.16 21.38
C PRO A 168 -2.51 -4.39 20.71
N ASP A 169 -2.47 -5.52 21.39
CA ASP A 169 -3.19 -6.73 21.00
C ASP A 169 -4.70 -6.45 20.92
N ALA A 170 -5.38 -7.07 19.97
CA ALA A 170 -6.83 -7.00 19.82
C ALA A 170 -7.39 -5.55 19.79
N SER A 171 -6.62 -4.62 19.20
CA SER A 171 -6.94 -3.19 19.19
C SER A 171 -7.72 -2.73 17.95
N HIS A 172 -7.82 -3.57 16.92
CA HIS A 172 -8.48 -3.26 15.65
C HIS A 172 -9.50 -4.32 15.25
N ASP A 173 -10.58 -3.90 14.62
CA ASP A 173 -11.63 -4.80 14.11
C ASP A 173 -11.48 -5.08 12.60
N VAL A 174 -10.77 -4.21 11.88
CA VAL A 174 -10.37 -4.41 10.48
C VAL A 174 -8.88 -4.10 10.33
N VAL A 175 -8.13 -5.03 9.73
CA VAL A 175 -6.77 -4.79 9.23
C VAL A 175 -6.81 -4.91 7.71
N THR A 176 -6.32 -3.89 7.04
CA THR A 176 -6.24 -3.84 5.58
C THR A 176 -4.83 -3.53 5.11
N SER A 177 -4.55 -3.84 3.88
CA SER A 177 -3.37 -3.36 3.16
C SER A 177 -3.62 -3.43 1.65
N THR A 178 -2.91 -2.60 0.90
CA THR A 178 -3.09 -2.50 -0.55
C THR A 178 -1.75 -2.38 -1.24
N MET A 179 -1.43 -3.32 -2.14
CA MET A 179 -0.20 -3.31 -2.93
C MET A 179 1.08 -3.24 -2.08
N VAL A 180 1.19 -4.09 -1.07
CA VAL A 180 2.29 -4.09 -0.11
C VAL A 180 3.08 -5.39 -0.11
N ILE A 181 2.39 -6.54 -0.12
CA ILE A 181 3.09 -7.81 0.07
C ILE A 181 3.96 -8.21 -1.12
N HIS A 182 3.69 -7.71 -2.33
CA HIS A 182 4.56 -7.96 -3.48
C HIS A 182 5.91 -7.21 -3.38
N GLU A 183 6.04 -6.26 -2.45
CA GLU A 183 7.28 -5.57 -2.13
C GLU A 183 8.05 -6.21 -0.97
N MET A 184 7.56 -7.32 -0.43
CA MET A 184 8.12 -8.02 0.73
C MET A 184 8.60 -9.44 0.39
N PRO A 185 9.75 -9.89 0.95
CA PRO A 185 10.13 -11.30 0.87
C PRO A 185 9.15 -12.16 1.68
N PRO A 186 8.94 -13.45 1.31
CA PRO A 186 8.00 -14.36 1.99
C PRO A 186 8.08 -14.41 3.53
N PRO A 187 9.27 -14.39 4.17
CA PRO A 187 9.34 -14.31 5.63
C PRO A 187 8.71 -13.03 6.20
N ALA A 188 8.95 -11.87 5.56
CA ALA A 188 8.38 -10.60 6.01
C ALA A 188 6.86 -10.56 5.81
N ILE A 189 6.33 -11.17 4.73
CA ILE A 189 4.88 -11.34 4.54
C ILE A 189 4.28 -12.15 5.69
N ARG A 190 4.92 -13.27 6.07
CA ARG A 190 4.45 -14.09 7.18
C ARG A 190 4.44 -13.32 8.51
N GLU A 191 5.49 -12.56 8.79
CA GLU A 191 5.59 -11.71 9.97
C GLU A 191 4.50 -10.61 9.98
N THR A 192 4.24 -9.97 8.84
CA THR A 192 3.18 -8.97 8.67
C THR A 192 1.79 -9.57 8.93
N PHE A 193 1.52 -10.76 8.43
CA PHE A 193 0.25 -11.44 8.71
C PHE A 193 0.13 -11.90 10.17
N ALA A 194 1.23 -12.31 10.79
CA ALA A 194 1.23 -12.63 12.23
C ALA A 194 0.95 -11.38 13.07
N GLU A 195 1.51 -10.23 12.70
CA GLU A 195 1.22 -8.96 13.35
C GLU A 195 -0.24 -8.52 13.14
N ALA A 196 -0.78 -8.68 11.93
CA ALA A 196 -2.19 -8.43 11.66
C ALA A 196 -3.09 -9.31 12.54
N MET A 197 -2.76 -10.62 12.65
CA MET A 197 -3.47 -11.54 13.55
C MET A 197 -3.40 -11.09 15.01
N ARG A 198 -2.27 -10.58 15.48
CA ARG A 198 -2.09 -10.13 16.86
C ARG A 198 -2.97 -8.91 17.17
N VAL A 199 -2.93 -7.89 16.29
CA VAL A 199 -3.65 -6.63 16.50
C VAL A 199 -5.15 -6.72 16.25
N LEU A 200 -5.62 -7.70 15.49
CA LEU A 200 -7.05 -7.94 15.31
C LEU A 200 -7.70 -8.43 16.61
N GLU A 201 -8.91 -7.96 16.89
CA GLU A 201 -9.78 -8.52 17.91
C GLU A 201 -10.34 -9.88 17.48
N PRO A 202 -10.83 -10.73 18.41
CA PRO A 202 -11.54 -11.96 18.04
C PRO A 202 -12.72 -11.66 17.09
N GLY A 203 -12.78 -12.37 15.96
CA GLY A 203 -13.75 -12.12 14.88
C GLY A 203 -13.42 -10.92 14.00
N GLY A 204 -12.26 -10.29 14.19
CA GLY A 204 -11.77 -9.21 13.32
C GLY A 204 -11.42 -9.69 11.91
N LEU A 205 -11.50 -8.79 10.93
CA LEU A 205 -11.28 -9.07 9.51
C LEU A 205 -9.91 -8.58 9.06
N MET A 206 -9.10 -9.46 8.46
CA MET A 206 -7.99 -9.07 7.60
C MET A 206 -8.41 -9.16 6.14
N ILE A 207 -8.19 -8.09 5.40
CA ILE A 207 -8.49 -8.02 3.97
C ILE A 207 -7.39 -7.25 3.24
N HIS A 208 -6.81 -7.89 2.22
CA HIS A 208 -5.63 -7.40 1.51
C HIS A 208 -5.85 -7.43 0.01
N LEU A 209 -5.51 -6.36 -0.70
CA LEU A 209 -5.56 -6.24 -2.16
C LEU A 209 -4.15 -6.23 -2.74
N ASP A 210 -3.84 -7.16 -3.63
CA ASP A 210 -2.55 -7.21 -4.33
C ASP A 210 -2.63 -7.92 -5.70
N PHE A 211 -1.49 -8.18 -6.31
CA PHE A 211 -1.35 -8.83 -7.61
C PHE A 211 -1.07 -10.33 -7.45
N ILE A 212 -2.08 -11.17 -7.62
CA ILE A 212 -1.89 -12.63 -7.62
C ILE A 212 -2.36 -13.18 -8.97
N PRO A 213 -1.45 -13.39 -9.94
CA PRO A 213 -1.82 -13.88 -11.25
C PRO A 213 -2.33 -15.33 -11.18
N PRO A 214 -3.28 -15.71 -12.03
CA PRO A 214 -3.73 -17.09 -12.15
C PRO A 214 -2.57 -18.01 -12.57
N GLU A 215 -2.77 -19.32 -12.47
CA GLU A 215 -1.79 -20.34 -12.88
C GLU A 215 -1.66 -20.51 -14.41
N ASP A 216 -1.84 -19.42 -15.15
CA ASP A 216 -1.60 -19.35 -16.57
C ASP A 216 -0.14 -18.99 -16.86
N PRO A 217 0.62 -19.76 -17.63
CA PRO A 217 2.03 -19.51 -17.88
C PRO A 217 2.32 -18.18 -18.56
N PHE A 218 1.45 -17.72 -19.47
CA PHE A 218 1.63 -16.45 -20.18
C PHE A 218 1.36 -15.27 -19.22
N MET A 219 0.30 -15.33 -18.43
CA MET A 219 0.00 -14.30 -17.44
C MET A 219 1.11 -14.17 -16.40
N ARG A 220 1.64 -15.31 -15.93
CA ARG A 220 2.79 -15.32 -15.00
C ARG A 220 4.06 -14.77 -15.64
N PHE A 221 4.34 -15.13 -16.89
CA PHE A 221 5.48 -14.55 -17.63
C PHE A 221 5.38 -13.03 -17.74
N MET A 222 4.21 -12.51 -18.12
CA MET A 222 3.96 -11.07 -18.21
C MET A 222 4.10 -10.38 -16.86
N HIS A 223 3.52 -10.96 -15.82
CA HIS A 223 3.55 -10.43 -14.45
C HIS A 223 4.97 -10.39 -13.86
N PHE A 224 5.71 -11.50 -13.93
CA PHE A 224 7.10 -11.54 -13.47
C PHE A 224 8.01 -10.65 -14.31
N GLY A 225 7.73 -10.55 -15.60
CA GLY A 225 8.40 -9.59 -16.49
C GLY A 225 8.18 -8.15 -16.05
N HIS A 226 6.95 -7.81 -15.64
CA HIS A 226 6.62 -6.50 -15.08
C HIS A 226 7.44 -6.21 -13.80
N GLY A 227 7.41 -7.11 -12.82
CA GLY A 227 8.18 -6.96 -11.58
C GLY A 227 9.68 -6.75 -11.83
N ARG A 228 10.30 -7.55 -12.70
CA ARG A 228 11.72 -7.38 -13.05
C ARG A 228 12.02 -6.03 -13.71
N ARG A 229 11.09 -5.50 -14.53
CA ARG A 229 11.27 -4.19 -15.19
C ARG A 229 11.06 -3.01 -14.27
N ASN A 230 10.21 -3.17 -13.25
CA ASN A 230 9.92 -2.16 -12.25
C ASN A 230 10.84 -2.20 -11.02
N ASN A 231 11.80 -3.13 -11.00
CA ASN A 231 12.66 -3.35 -9.85
C ASN A 231 11.88 -3.79 -8.58
N GLU A 232 10.95 -4.74 -8.75
CA GLU A 232 10.15 -5.36 -7.70
C GLU A 232 10.58 -6.83 -7.51
N PRO A 233 11.67 -7.08 -6.79
CA PRO A 233 12.30 -8.41 -6.74
C PRO A 233 11.46 -9.45 -6.00
N TYR A 234 10.50 -9.02 -5.19
CA TYR A 234 9.69 -9.90 -4.34
C TYR A 234 8.34 -10.29 -4.97
N MET A 235 7.95 -9.68 -6.08
CA MET A 235 6.71 -10.00 -6.78
C MET A 235 6.62 -11.49 -7.18
N GLU A 236 7.68 -12.06 -7.79
CA GLU A 236 7.71 -13.48 -8.13
C GLU A 236 7.77 -14.40 -6.89
N PRO A 237 8.63 -14.18 -5.88
CA PRO A 237 8.61 -14.94 -4.63
C PRO A 237 7.26 -14.92 -3.91
N MET A 238 6.58 -13.79 -3.88
CA MET A 238 5.25 -13.65 -3.29
C MET A 238 4.22 -14.53 -4.02
N VAL A 239 4.19 -14.49 -5.36
CA VAL A 239 3.27 -15.33 -6.15
C VAL A 239 3.52 -16.84 -5.97
N ARG A 240 4.80 -17.22 -5.73
CA ARG A 240 5.16 -18.61 -5.45
C ARG A 240 4.81 -19.07 -4.03
N MET A 241 4.54 -18.11 -3.14
CA MET A 241 4.09 -18.39 -1.78
C MET A 241 2.61 -18.70 -1.79
N ASP A 242 2.20 -19.77 -1.10
CA ASP A 242 0.79 -20.02 -0.82
C ASP A 242 0.32 -19.11 0.31
N VAL A 243 -0.15 -17.93 -0.07
CA VAL A 243 -0.62 -16.89 0.86
C VAL A 243 -1.77 -17.41 1.73
N LYS A 244 -2.73 -18.15 1.15
CA LYS A 244 -3.87 -18.70 1.89
C LYS A 244 -3.42 -19.74 2.92
N LYS A 245 -2.51 -20.63 2.55
CA LYS A 245 -1.93 -21.61 3.46
C LYS A 245 -1.23 -20.92 4.63
N THR A 246 -0.41 -19.90 4.32
CA THR A 246 0.30 -19.13 5.33
C THR A 246 -0.66 -18.47 6.32
N MET A 247 -1.74 -17.85 5.85
CA MET A 247 -2.75 -17.26 6.73
C MET A 247 -3.41 -18.32 7.63
N ARG A 248 -3.79 -19.49 7.08
CA ARG A 248 -4.38 -20.58 7.87
C ARG A 248 -3.43 -21.10 8.94
N GLU A 249 -2.14 -21.27 8.61
CA GLU A 249 -1.10 -21.66 9.57
C GLU A 249 -0.93 -20.66 10.71
N LEU A 250 -1.22 -19.38 10.47
CA LEU A 250 -1.20 -18.32 11.47
C LEU A 250 -2.49 -18.24 12.29
N GLY A 251 -3.50 -19.06 11.98
CA GLY A 251 -4.75 -19.15 12.71
C GLY A 251 -5.93 -18.40 12.11
N PHE A 252 -5.77 -17.78 10.94
CA PHE A 252 -6.90 -17.17 10.22
C PHE A 252 -7.89 -18.24 9.76
N ARG A 253 -9.18 -17.97 9.97
CA ARG A 253 -10.31 -18.79 9.52
C ARG A 253 -10.94 -18.16 8.27
N ASN A 254 -11.79 -18.90 7.59
CA ASN A 254 -12.54 -18.44 6.42
C ASN A 254 -11.64 -17.80 5.35
N VAL A 255 -10.42 -18.35 5.17
CA VAL A 255 -9.42 -17.78 4.26
C VAL A 255 -9.80 -18.05 2.82
N GLU A 256 -10.08 -16.99 2.08
CA GLU A 256 -10.44 -17.02 0.66
C GLU A 256 -9.67 -16.00 -0.18
N THR A 257 -9.73 -16.19 -1.48
CA THR A 257 -9.27 -15.19 -2.48
C THR A 257 -10.43 -14.83 -3.39
N ILE A 258 -10.52 -13.55 -3.74
CA ILE A 258 -11.56 -12.99 -4.59
C ILE A 258 -10.86 -12.28 -5.76
N ASP A 259 -11.25 -12.63 -6.98
CA ASP A 259 -10.86 -11.87 -8.15
C ASP A 259 -11.44 -10.46 -8.05
N PHE A 260 -10.59 -9.43 -8.10
CA PHE A 260 -11.03 -8.06 -7.93
C PHE A 260 -11.08 -7.34 -9.27
N GLU A 261 -12.12 -6.57 -9.46
CA GLU A 261 -12.39 -5.85 -10.70
C GLU A 261 -12.31 -4.34 -10.46
N GLU A 262 -11.25 -3.71 -10.99
CA GLU A 262 -11.06 -2.25 -10.88
C GLU A 262 -12.10 -1.46 -11.67
N MET A 263 -12.72 -2.08 -12.71
CA MET A 263 -13.76 -1.51 -13.56
C MET A 263 -14.75 -2.61 -13.93
N PRO A 264 -16.04 -2.28 -14.12
CA PRO A 264 -17.03 -3.23 -14.61
C PRO A 264 -16.59 -3.89 -15.93
N GLY A 265 -16.65 -5.22 -16.01
CA GLY A 265 -16.25 -6.01 -17.18
C GLY A 265 -14.74 -6.22 -17.36
N ALA A 266 -13.89 -5.75 -16.43
CA ALA A 266 -12.45 -5.94 -16.53
C ALA A 266 -12.04 -7.41 -16.46
N LEU A 267 -12.73 -8.24 -15.67
CA LEU A 267 -12.49 -9.67 -15.59
C LEU A 267 -12.90 -10.40 -16.89
N ALA A 268 -14.00 -10.01 -17.49
CA ALA A 268 -14.46 -10.59 -18.75
C ALA A 268 -13.50 -10.31 -19.92
N ALA A 269 -12.80 -9.17 -19.90
CA ALA A 269 -11.83 -8.77 -20.92
C ALA A 269 -10.41 -9.35 -20.72
N ARG A 270 -10.20 -10.24 -19.75
CA ARG A 270 -8.87 -10.79 -19.40
C ARG A 270 -8.16 -11.50 -20.55
N GLY A 271 -8.84 -12.01 -21.54
CA GLY A 271 -8.21 -12.65 -22.70
C GLY A 271 -7.74 -11.69 -23.78
N GLU A 272 -8.21 -10.45 -23.79
CA GLU A 272 -7.96 -9.49 -24.89
C GLU A 272 -6.81 -8.54 -24.60
N ARG A 273 -6.56 -8.23 -23.32
CA ARG A 273 -5.51 -7.30 -22.90
C ARG A 273 -4.87 -7.79 -21.61
N TRP A 274 -3.54 -7.64 -21.50
CA TRP A 274 -2.89 -7.81 -20.22
C TRP A 274 -3.39 -6.74 -19.23
N ARG A 275 -3.78 -7.17 -18.05
CA ARG A 275 -4.19 -6.32 -16.91
C ARG A 275 -3.52 -6.82 -15.65
N PHE A 276 -3.40 -5.94 -14.68
CA PHE A 276 -2.98 -6.36 -13.35
C PHE A 276 -3.97 -7.38 -12.78
N PRO A 277 -3.47 -8.52 -12.30
CA PRO A 277 -4.33 -9.57 -11.74
C PRO A 277 -4.70 -9.21 -10.30
N TRP A 278 -5.55 -8.20 -10.16
CA TRP A 278 -6.05 -7.77 -8.86
C TRP A 278 -6.74 -8.92 -8.14
N THR A 279 -6.29 -9.22 -6.93
CA THR A 279 -6.82 -10.27 -6.10
C THR A 279 -6.94 -9.77 -4.67
N VAL A 280 -8.09 -9.97 -4.08
CA VAL A 280 -8.32 -9.71 -2.66
C VAL A 280 -8.13 -11.01 -1.89
N VAL A 281 -7.36 -10.97 -0.82
CA VAL A 281 -7.18 -12.07 0.13
C VAL A 281 -7.87 -11.68 1.41
N VAL A 282 -8.71 -12.58 1.95
CA VAL A 282 -9.53 -12.35 3.15
C VAL A 282 -9.27 -13.43 4.16
N GLY A 283 -9.30 -13.08 5.45
CA GLY A 283 -9.26 -14.03 6.56
C GLY A 283 -9.81 -13.40 7.84
N GLU A 284 -10.36 -14.22 8.72
CA GLU A 284 -10.94 -13.81 10.00
C GLU A 284 -10.12 -14.37 11.17
N LYS A 285 -9.96 -13.56 12.23
CA LYS A 285 -9.35 -14.03 13.48
C LYS A 285 -10.28 -14.90 14.30
#